data_c1ac38d988bb13484c0cd83b1c7aeab4
#
_entry.id   c1ac38d988bb13484c0cd83b1c7aeab4
#
_cell.length_a   1.000
_cell.length_b   1.000
_cell.length_c   1.000
_cell.angle_alpha   90.00
_cell.angle_beta   90.00
_cell.angle_gamma   90.00
#
_symmetry.space_group_name_H-M   'P 1'
#
loop_
_entity.id
_entity.type
_entity.pdbx_description
1 polymer ?
#
loop_
_entity_poly.entity_id
_entity_poly.type
_entity_poly.pdbx_seq_one_letter_code
_entity_poly.pdbx_strand_id
1 'polypeptide(L)'
;NDDFHWPHLNNTFYSFVYDETGRVKVNDSIPALSQVRAQNLLDLTGLHRYPGDANGPTPKDFRWKYRYEAWKLATDWKLKFLDRLITEDDIISRVKDKGQWSIWFTVFKGIDSVRARLISDFPGTCASCFDANNHYEPIERNPDSPDPR
;
A
#
# COMPACT_ATOMS: atom_id res chain seq x y z
N ASN A 1 -21.73 -5.63 -5.63
CA ASN A 1 -22.24 -4.70 -4.65
C ASN A 1 -21.45 -3.40 -4.70
N ASP A 2 -22.12 -2.30 -5.03
CA ASP A 2 -21.48 -0.99 -5.26
C ASP A 2 -21.17 -0.21 -3.96
N ASP A 3 -21.44 -0.81 -2.80
CA ASP A 3 -21.25 -0.15 -1.51
C ASP A 3 -19.79 -0.20 -1.01
N PHE A 4 -18.93 -0.98 -1.68
CA PHE A 4 -17.55 -1.23 -1.26
C PHE A 4 -16.55 -0.98 -2.38
N HIS A 5 -15.32 -0.65 -2.02
CA HIS A 5 -14.17 -0.72 -2.93
C HIS A 5 -13.59 -2.13 -2.93
N TRP A 6 -13.77 -2.84 -4.03
CA TRP A 6 -13.27 -4.21 -4.16
C TRP A 6 -11.88 -4.23 -4.83
N PRO A 7 -10.90 -4.99 -4.30
CA PRO A 7 -9.54 -5.03 -4.86
C PRO A 7 -9.46 -5.42 -6.35
N HIS A 8 -10.40 -6.23 -6.81
CA HIS A 8 -10.44 -6.67 -8.22
C HIS A 8 -11.11 -5.66 -9.17
N LEU A 9 -11.83 -4.67 -8.63
CA LEU A 9 -12.52 -3.64 -9.41
C LEU A 9 -11.90 -2.25 -9.23
N ASN A 10 -11.32 -2.00 -8.06
CA ASN A 10 -10.83 -0.69 -7.67
C ASN A 10 -9.34 -0.76 -7.32
N ASN A 11 -8.63 0.36 -7.48
CA ASN A 11 -7.26 0.45 -7.03
C ASN A 11 -7.22 0.75 -5.52
N THR A 12 -7.01 -0.27 -4.71
CA THR A 12 -6.94 -0.10 -3.25
C THR A 12 -5.74 0.73 -2.80
N PHE A 13 -4.66 0.82 -3.59
CA PHE A 13 -3.53 1.71 -3.32
C PHE A 13 -3.88 3.18 -3.54
N TYR A 14 -4.86 3.47 -4.39
CA TYR A 14 -5.42 4.80 -4.57
C TYR A 14 -6.41 5.16 -3.47
N SER A 15 -7.18 4.18 -3.00
CA SER A 15 -8.23 4.38 -1.99
C SER A 15 -7.71 4.50 -0.57
N PHE A 16 -6.55 3.90 -0.26
CA PHE A 16 -5.99 3.84 1.08
C PHE A 16 -4.59 4.42 1.15
N VAL A 17 -4.31 5.06 2.29
CA VAL A 17 -2.98 5.59 2.61
C VAL A 17 -2.48 5.01 3.93
N TYR A 18 -1.16 4.94 4.06
CA TYR A 18 -0.47 4.44 5.25
C TYR A 18 0.42 5.53 5.82
N ASP A 19 0.61 5.52 7.15
CA ASP A 19 1.52 6.42 7.84
C ASP A 19 2.66 5.65 8.56
N GLU A 20 3.54 6.40 9.22
CA GLU A 20 4.71 5.86 9.90
C GLU A 20 4.37 4.94 11.09
N THR A 21 3.15 4.97 11.58
CA THR A 21 2.66 4.05 12.60
C THR A 21 2.16 2.74 12.02
N GLY A 22 2.10 2.62 10.68
CA GLY A 22 1.48 1.51 9.98
C GLY A 22 -0.04 1.56 9.99
N ARG A 23 -0.63 2.66 10.42
CA ARG A 23 -2.08 2.88 10.37
C ARG A 23 -2.53 3.01 8.91
N VAL A 24 -3.66 2.41 8.58
CA VAL A 24 -4.31 2.56 7.28
C VAL A 24 -5.53 3.47 7.42
N LYS A 25 -5.69 4.39 6.48
CA LYS A 25 -6.79 5.34 6.40
C LYS A 25 -7.31 5.45 4.98
N VAL A 26 -8.54 5.93 4.84
CA VAL A 26 -9.06 6.32 3.53
C VAL A 26 -8.27 7.54 3.01
N ASN A 27 -7.94 7.52 1.72
CA ASN A 27 -7.38 8.68 1.04
C ASN A 27 -8.45 9.78 0.93
N ASP A 28 -8.22 10.90 1.57
CA ASP A 28 -9.15 12.05 1.61
C ASP A 28 -9.15 12.89 0.32
N SER A 29 -8.22 12.60 -0.60
CA SER A 29 -8.13 13.26 -1.90
C SER A 29 -9.00 12.63 -3.00
N ILE A 30 -9.63 11.48 -2.74
CA ILE A 30 -10.54 10.83 -3.70
C ILE A 30 -11.96 11.37 -3.57
N PRO A 31 -12.84 11.18 -4.60
CA PRO A 31 -14.21 11.66 -4.56
C PRO A 31 -14.99 11.15 -3.35
N ALA A 32 -15.92 11.96 -2.82
CA ALA A 32 -16.65 11.68 -1.57
C ALA A 32 -17.36 10.32 -1.57
N LEU A 33 -18.01 9.92 -2.67
CA LEU A 33 -18.64 8.60 -2.77
C LEU A 33 -17.61 7.46 -2.69
N SER A 34 -16.44 7.66 -3.30
CA SER A 34 -15.33 6.70 -3.24
C SER A 34 -14.78 6.59 -1.82
N GLN A 35 -14.71 7.70 -1.07
CA GLN A 35 -14.32 7.68 0.35
C GLN A 35 -15.29 6.83 1.18
N VAL A 36 -16.60 6.99 0.98
CA VAL A 36 -17.62 6.19 1.71
C VAL A 36 -17.44 4.70 1.41
N ARG A 37 -17.28 4.33 0.16
CA ARG A 37 -17.07 2.93 -0.25
C ARG A 37 -15.77 2.35 0.32
N ALA A 38 -14.71 3.13 0.33
CA ALA A 38 -13.43 2.75 0.93
C ALA A 38 -13.57 2.55 2.45
N GLN A 39 -14.25 3.47 3.14
CA GLN A 39 -14.50 3.33 4.57
C GLN A 39 -15.34 2.09 4.89
N ASN A 40 -16.36 1.79 4.09
CA ASN A 40 -17.17 0.59 4.25
C ASN A 40 -16.32 -0.68 4.17
N LEU A 41 -15.32 -0.72 3.28
CA LEU A 41 -14.41 -1.86 3.20
C LEU A 41 -13.53 -1.98 4.44
N LEU A 42 -13.02 -0.87 4.97
CA LEU A 42 -12.24 -0.86 6.22
C LEU A 42 -13.10 -1.35 7.40
N ASP A 43 -14.33 -0.88 7.50
CA ASP A 43 -15.27 -1.29 8.57
C ASP A 43 -15.60 -2.77 8.49
N LEU A 44 -15.81 -3.28 7.26
CA LEU A 44 -16.09 -4.70 7.03
C LEU A 44 -14.91 -5.59 7.43
N THR A 45 -13.70 -5.19 7.07
CA THR A 45 -12.49 -6.02 7.27
C THR A 45 -11.81 -5.79 8.61
N GLY A 46 -12.09 -4.67 9.27
CA GLY A 46 -11.39 -4.24 10.47
C GLY A 46 -9.91 -3.90 10.23
N LEU A 47 -9.52 -3.69 8.97
CA LEU A 47 -8.11 -3.48 8.59
C LEU A 47 -7.52 -2.21 9.21
N HIS A 48 -8.34 -1.20 9.47
CA HIS A 48 -7.96 0.08 10.06
C HIS A 48 -7.85 0.06 11.59
N ARG A 49 -8.22 -1.05 12.24
CA ARG A 49 -8.16 -1.15 13.69
C ARG A 49 -6.74 -0.99 14.21
N TYR A 50 -6.61 -0.18 15.24
CA TYR A 50 -5.31 0.18 15.81
C TYR A 50 -5.38 0.24 17.34
N PRO A 51 -4.32 -0.17 18.06
CA PRO A 51 -4.30 -0.10 19.53
C PRO A 51 -4.56 1.31 20.04
N GLY A 52 -5.40 1.43 21.06
CA GLY A 52 -5.80 2.70 21.66
C GLY A 52 -7.07 3.31 21.07
N ASP A 53 -7.54 2.83 19.92
CA ASP A 53 -8.83 3.26 19.36
C ASP A 53 -10.00 2.60 20.11
N ALA A 54 -11.18 3.26 20.10
CA ALA A 54 -12.40 2.74 20.75
C ALA A 54 -12.78 1.33 20.24
N ASN A 55 -12.61 1.09 18.92
CA ASN A 55 -12.78 -0.21 18.26
C ASN A 55 -11.40 -0.78 17.89
N GLY A 56 -10.53 -0.93 18.89
CA GLY A 56 -9.19 -1.47 18.69
C GLY A 56 -9.17 -2.91 18.20
N PRO A 57 -7.99 -3.41 17.81
CA PRO A 57 -7.83 -4.79 17.35
C PRO A 57 -8.05 -5.78 18.49
N THR A 58 -8.48 -6.99 18.13
CA THR A 58 -8.48 -8.11 19.08
C THR A 58 -7.03 -8.49 19.45
N PRO A 59 -6.80 -9.19 20.57
CA PRO A 59 -5.44 -9.61 20.96
C PRO A 59 -4.74 -10.53 19.95
N LYS A 60 -5.48 -11.11 19.01
CA LYS A 60 -4.95 -12.00 17.96
C LYS A 60 -4.80 -11.28 16.60
N ASP A 61 -5.21 -10.03 16.49
CA ASP A 61 -5.09 -9.25 15.26
C ASP A 61 -3.78 -8.45 15.29
N PHE A 62 -2.78 -8.96 14.59
CA PHE A 62 -1.45 -8.36 14.49
C PHE A 62 -1.21 -7.59 13.18
N ARG A 63 -2.24 -7.38 12.34
CA ARG A 63 -2.08 -6.71 11.04
C ARG A 63 -1.48 -5.32 11.18
N TRP A 64 -1.93 -4.54 12.18
CA TRP A 64 -1.36 -3.23 12.50
C TRP A 64 0.13 -3.32 12.87
N LYS A 65 0.52 -4.33 13.65
CA LYS A 65 1.88 -4.54 14.10
C LYS A 65 2.81 -4.89 12.93
N TYR A 66 2.37 -5.76 12.04
CA TYR A 66 3.16 -6.13 10.86
C TYR A 66 3.37 -4.93 9.93
N ARG A 67 2.38 -4.06 9.76
CA ARG A 67 2.55 -2.81 9.00
C ARG A 67 3.52 -1.86 9.69
N TYR A 68 3.42 -1.70 11.00
CA TYR A 68 4.33 -0.87 11.79
C TYR A 68 5.79 -1.34 11.68
N GLU A 69 6.02 -2.62 11.86
CA GLU A 69 7.36 -3.22 11.74
C GLU A 69 7.90 -3.09 10.32
N ALA A 70 7.06 -3.30 9.30
CA ALA A 70 7.44 -3.14 7.90
C ALA A 70 7.81 -1.68 7.59
N TRP A 71 7.10 -0.72 8.14
CA TRP A 71 7.44 0.70 7.95
C TRP A 71 8.82 1.03 8.51
N LYS A 72 9.11 0.57 9.70
CA LYS A 72 10.44 0.78 10.33
C LYS A 72 11.55 0.14 9.50
N LEU A 73 11.35 -1.09 9.06
CA LEU A 73 12.32 -1.80 8.24
C LEU A 73 12.52 -1.11 6.89
N ALA A 74 11.44 -0.75 6.20
CA ALA A 74 11.50 -0.08 4.91
C ALA A 74 12.20 1.29 5.01
N THR A 75 11.94 2.05 6.07
CA THR A 75 12.60 3.34 6.32
C THR A 75 14.12 3.16 6.53
N ASP A 76 14.54 2.17 7.31
CA ASP A 76 15.95 1.85 7.52
C ASP A 76 16.63 1.45 6.19
N TRP A 77 15.98 0.61 5.41
CA TRP A 77 16.49 0.16 4.11
C TRP A 77 16.52 1.27 3.07
N LYS A 78 15.55 2.18 3.08
CA LYS A 78 15.57 3.38 2.23
C LYS A 78 16.80 4.24 2.53
N LEU A 79 17.13 4.48 3.79
CA LEU A 79 18.32 5.23 4.18
C LEU A 79 19.60 4.51 3.72
N LYS A 80 19.70 3.21 3.90
CA LYS A 80 20.83 2.40 3.41
C LYS A 80 20.96 2.47 1.89
N PHE A 81 19.86 2.44 1.16
CA PHE A 81 19.86 2.57 -0.30
C PHE A 81 20.36 3.96 -0.73
N LEU A 82 19.90 5.02 -0.09
CA LEU A 82 20.36 6.39 -0.37
C LEU A 82 21.85 6.56 -0.06
N ASP A 83 22.37 5.87 0.95
CA ASP A 83 23.78 5.83 1.32
C ASP A 83 24.60 4.83 0.48
N ARG A 84 23.98 4.19 -0.52
CA ARG A 84 24.60 3.21 -1.43
C ARG A 84 25.16 1.96 -0.73
N LEU A 85 24.61 1.60 0.42
CA LEU A 85 25.00 0.41 1.18
C LEU A 85 24.30 -0.86 0.71
N ILE A 86 23.18 -0.73 0.03
CA ILE A 86 22.39 -1.82 -0.55
C ILE A 86 21.94 -1.46 -1.97
N THR A 87 21.59 -2.49 -2.74
CA THR A 87 21.13 -2.35 -4.13
C THR A 87 19.61 -2.44 -4.24
N GLU A 88 19.06 -2.11 -5.42
CA GLU A 88 17.64 -2.35 -5.73
C GLU A 88 17.29 -3.84 -5.61
N ASP A 89 18.16 -4.74 -6.06
CA ASP A 89 17.96 -6.19 -5.94
C ASP A 89 17.81 -6.63 -4.49
N ASP A 90 18.59 -6.06 -3.58
CA ASP A 90 18.48 -6.32 -2.14
C ASP A 90 17.11 -5.92 -1.62
N ILE A 91 16.60 -4.75 -2.02
CA ILE A 91 15.27 -4.26 -1.62
C ILE A 91 14.18 -5.20 -2.14
N ILE A 92 14.20 -5.52 -3.44
CA ILE A 92 13.18 -6.39 -4.05
C ILE A 92 13.18 -7.78 -3.39
N SER A 93 14.33 -8.36 -3.14
CA SER A 93 14.44 -9.63 -2.42
C SER A 93 13.86 -9.55 -1.02
N ARG A 94 14.11 -8.46 -0.32
CA ARG A 94 13.57 -8.26 1.04
C ARG A 94 12.05 -8.14 1.03
N VAL A 95 11.48 -7.42 0.09
CA VAL A 95 10.02 -7.28 -0.03
C VAL A 95 9.37 -8.63 -0.35
N LYS A 96 9.99 -9.42 -1.23
CA LYS A 96 9.52 -10.79 -1.55
C LYS A 96 9.54 -11.70 -0.32
N ASP A 97 10.57 -11.58 0.52
CA ASP A 97 10.72 -12.38 1.73
C ASP A 97 9.75 -11.95 2.85
N LYS A 98 9.63 -10.64 3.09
CA LYS A 98 8.88 -10.09 4.23
C LYS A 98 7.42 -9.78 3.95
N GLY A 99 7.06 -9.52 2.70
CA GLY A 99 5.73 -9.05 2.35
C GLY A 99 5.51 -7.57 2.72
N GLN A 100 4.26 -7.20 2.88
CA GLN A 100 3.84 -5.81 3.15
C GLN A 100 4.21 -4.84 2.02
N TRP A 101 3.98 -5.26 0.78
CA TRP A 101 4.30 -4.52 -0.44
C TRP A 101 3.83 -3.05 -0.38
N SER A 102 2.60 -2.81 0.09
CA SER A 102 2.00 -1.47 0.18
C SER A 102 2.80 -0.51 1.05
N ILE A 103 3.36 -1.02 2.14
CA ILE A 103 4.19 -0.22 3.06
C ILE A 103 5.51 0.15 2.39
N TRP A 104 6.19 -0.82 1.76
CA TRP A 104 7.42 -0.57 1.02
C TRP A 104 7.20 0.44 -0.10
N PHE A 105 6.15 0.26 -0.88
CA PHE A 105 5.80 1.18 -1.96
C PHE A 105 5.57 2.61 -1.44
N THR A 106 4.88 2.75 -0.33
CA THR A 106 4.62 4.05 0.31
C THR A 106 5.91 4.71 0.80
N VAL A 107 6.75 3.96 1.52
CA VAL A 107 8.00 4.48 2.10
C VAL A 107 8.99 4.89 1.00
N PHE A 108 9.03 4.16 -0.11
CA PHE A 108 9.92 4.46 -1.24
C PHE A 108 9.37 5.54 -2.20
N LYS A 109 8.41 6.34 -1.75
CA LYS A 109 7.99 7.54 -2.48
C LYS A 109 9.22 8.44 -2.76
N GLY A 110 9.34 8.89 -4.00
CA GLY A 110 10.48 9.71 -4.45
C GLY A 110 11.69 8.92 -4.95
N ILE A 111 11.68 7.59 -4.88
CA ILE A 111 12.70 6.73 -5.48
C ILE A 111 12.05 5.91 -6.60
N ASP A 112 11.96 6.52 -7.77
CA ASP A 112 11.20 5.99 -8.91
C ASP A 112 11.75 4.65 -9.42
N SER A 113 13.05 4.46 -9.39
CA SER A 113 13.67 3.19 -9.81
C SER A 113 13.23 2.00 -8.97
N VAL A 114 13.09 2.17 -7.67
CA VAL A 114 12.59 1.14 -6.76
C VAL A 114 11.10 0.94 -6.96
N ARG A 115 10.31 1.99 -7.05
CA ARG A 115 8.87 1.89 -7.30
C ARG A 115 8.55 1.20 -8.63
N ALA A 116 9.30 1.50 -9.68
CA ALA A 116 9.16 0.81 -10.97
C ALA A 116 9.35 -0.69 -10.83
N ARG A 117 10.35 -1.14 -10.09
CA ARG A 117 10.61 -2.56 -9.86
C ARG A 117 9.61 -3.21 -8.90
N LEU A 118 9.10 -2.48 -7.92
CA LEU A 118 8.00 -2.97 -7.07
C LEU A 118 6.72 -3.26 -7.88
N ILE A 119 6.54 -2.57 -9.00
CA ILE A 119 5.44 -2.85 -9.93
C ILE A 119 5.80 -4.00 -10.88
N SER A 120 6.97 -3.94 -11.54
CA SER A 120 7.33 -4.89 -12.60
C SER A 120 7.73 -6.27 -12.08
N ASP A 121 8.36 -6.37 -10.91
CA ASP A 121 8.93 -7.62 -10.38
C ASP A 121 7.97 -8.40 -9.48
N PHE A 122 6.74 -7.90 -9.29
CA PHE A 122 5.71 -8.55 -8.48
C PHE A 122 4.53 -8.94 -9.37
N PRO A 123 4.40 -10.24 -9.71
CA PRO A 123 3.26 -10.74 -10.47
C PRO A 123 1.93 -10.41 -9.78
N GLY A 124 0.94 -10.01 -10.55
CA GLY A 124 -0.36 -9.60 -10.03
C GLY A 124 -0.49 -8.10 -9.72
N THR A 125 0.59 -7.34 -9.86
CA THR A 125 0.53 -5.87 -9.75
C THR A 125 0.06 -5.26 -11.07
N CYS A 126 -1.00 -4.47 -11.03
CA CYS A 126 -1.54 -3.78 -12.19
C CYS A 126 -0.74 -2.51 -12.50
N ALA A 127 0.11 -2.53 -13.52
CA ALA A 127 0.95 -1.38 -13.88
C ALA A 127 0.12 -0.13 -14.26
N SER A 128 -1.05 -0.30 -14.86
CA SER A 128 -1.93 0.81 -15.24
C SER A 128 -2.62 1.50 -14.05
N CYS A 129 -2.46 0.96 -12.86
CA CYS A 129 -2.96 1.55 -11.61
C CYS A 129 -2.01 2.61 -11.02
N PHE A 130 -0.87 2.87 -11.68
CA PHE A 130 0.16 3.78 -11.23
C PHE A 130 0.59 4.71 -12.36
N ASP A 131 0.83 5.98 -12.05
CA ASP A 131 1.24 6.98 -13.02
C ASP A 131 2.77 7.07 -13.12
N ALA A 132 3.35 6.46 -14.14
CA ALA A 132 4.80 6.48 -14.39
C ALA A 132 5.35 7.90 -14.62
N ASN A 133 4.53 8.84 -15.04
CA ASN A 133 4.91 10.24 -15.26
C ASN A 133 4.80 11.08 -13.99
N ASN A 134 4.29 10.53 -12.89
CA ASN A 134 4.14 11.20 -11.60
C ASN A 134 4.62 10.27 -10.47
N HIS A 135 5.91 9.88 -10.50
CA HIS A 135 6.55 9.09 -9.44
C HIS A 135 5.84 7.78 -9.10
N TYR A 136 5.12 7.19 -10.06
CA TYR A 136 4.33 5.99 -9.87
C TYR A 136 3.25 6.15 -8.77
N GLU A 137 2.74 7.35 -8.58
CA GLU A 137 1.63 7.56 -7.66
C GLU A 137 0.39 6.77 -8.11
N PRO A 138 -0.35 6.16 -7.16
CA PRO A 138 -1.57 5.45 -7.48
C PRO A 138 -2.62 6.36 -8.12
N ILE A 139 -3.31 5.83 -9.11
CA ILE A 139 -4.42 6.50 -9.80
C ILE A 139 -5.66 5.63 -9.77
N GLU A 140 -6.80 6.21 -10.09
CA GLU A 140 -8.04 5.45 -10.23
C GLU A 140 -7.87 4.36 -11.30
N ARG A 141 -8.33 3.16 -10.98
CA ARG A 141 -8.25 2.04 -11.92
C ARG A 141 -9.17 2.27 -13.10
N ASN A 142 -8.65 2.12 -14.31
CA ASN A 142 -9.47 2.09 -15.51
C ASN A 142 -10.38 0.85 -15.48
N PRO A 143 -11.72 0.99 -15.57
CA PRO A 143 -12.66 -0.14 -15.57
C PRO A 143 -12.38 -1.18 -16.67
N ASP A 144 -11.78 -0.74 -17.79
CA ASP A 144 -11.47 -1.58 -18.93
C ASP A 144 -10.10 -2.28 -18.81
N SER A 145 -9.32 -1.98 -17.76
CA SER A 145 -8.05 -2.64 -17.52
C SER A 145 -8.27 -4.11 -17.12
N PRO A 146 -7.55 -5.05 -17.73
CA PRO A 146 -7.65 -6.45 -17.33
C PRO A 146 -7.22 -6.63 -15.88
N ASP A 147 -7.91 -7.52 -15.17
CA ASP A 147 -7.51 -7.96 -13.84
C ASP A 147 -6.14 -8.67 -13.95
N PRO A 148 -5.15 -8.30 -13.15
CA PRO A 148 -3.80 -8.84 -13.21
C PRO A 148 -3.67 -10.28 -12.68
N ARG A 149 -4.75 -10.96 -12.44
CA ARG A 149 -4.76 -12.35 -11.97
C ARG A 149 -4.07 -13.33 -12.90
#